data_a6bccf831e4f996d1a2cd9fcd80ca0ef
#
_entry.id   a6bccf831e4f996d1a2cd9fcd80ca0ef
#
_cell.length_a   1.000
_cell.length_b   1.000
_cell.length_c   1.000
_cell.angle_alpha   90.00
_cell.angle_beta   90.00
_cell.angle_gamma   90.00
#
_symmetry.space_group_name_H-M   'P 1'
#
loop_
_entity.id
_entity.type
_entity.pdbx_description
1 polymer ?
#
loop_
_entity_poly.entity_id
_entity_poly.type
_entity_poly.pdbx_seq_one_letter_code
_entity_poly.pdbx_strand_id
1 'polypeptide(L)'
;MPPKLCREVISIEDASDARLDGYRDVKDRDLVGRDGLFMAEGKVVLERLFASGLCRTVSVLTTAKRLDALDLSALGDDVPVYVVPQEVMDATAGFAIHRGYLALGRYAPPRSLDEVLARPRLRLMGLSAIANVDNMGGLMRNAAAFGVDAVLLDGDCCDALYRKAIRVSVGGVFKVPHYRVDDLVGVLGGAGIAAYALSPAGEVTLDALRPAARSAFLFGAEGPGLADHILEACTSVRIDMHGGFDSLNVATTGGIVLYHMCR
;
A
#
# COMPACT_ATOMS: atom_id res chain seq x y z
N MET A 1 17.56 -26.91 -23.03
CA MET A 1 17.35 -25.56 -22.51
C MET A 1 16.21 -24.94 -23.31
N PRO A 2 15.11 -24.51 -22.73
CA PRO A 2 14.14 -23.71 -23.48
C PRO A 2 14.82 -22.40 -23.90
N PRO A 3 14.44 -21.82 -25.05
CA PRO A 3 15.01 -20.55 -25.50
C PRO A 3 14.74 -19.50 -24.42
N LYS A 4 15.76 -18.74 -24.01
CA LYS A 4 15.57 -17.50 -23.24
C LYS A 4 14.62 -16.63 -24.07
N LEU A 5 13.36 -16.50 -23.64
CA LEU A 5 12.51 -15.48 -24.17
C LEU A 5 13.24 -14.14 -23.90
N CYS A 6 13.65 -13.50 -24.97
CA CYS A 6 14.22 -12.16 -24.87
C CYS A 6 13.06 -11.22 -24.56
N ARG A 7 13.09 -10.52 -23.42
CA ARG A 7 12.08 -9.53 -23.04
C ARG A 7 11.79 -8.60 -24.21
N GLU A 8 10.51 -8.40 -24.50
CA GLU A 8 10.09 -7.56 -25.61
C GLU A 8 10.19 -6.07 -25.20
N VAL A 9 11.13 -5.36 -25.81
CA VAL A 9 11.24 -3.90 -25.70
C VAL A 9 10.67 -3.29 -26.97
N ILE A 10 9.58 -2.52 -26.81
CA ILE A 10 8.78 -2.01 -27.94
C ILE A 10 8.85 -0.49 -27.96
N SER A 11 9.38 0.08 -29.07
CA SER A 11 9.35 1.53 -29.30
C SER A 11 7.98 1.96 -29.81
N ILE A 12 7.43 3.02 -29.22
CA ILE A 12 6.13 3.60 -29.59
C ILE A 12 6.34 5.13 -29.75
N GLU A 13 6.03 5.61 -30.96
CA GLU A 13 6.22 7.03 -31.32
C GLU A 13 4.89 7.82 -31.29
N ASP A 14 3.76 7.13 -31.24
CA ASP A 14 2.43 7.75 -31.28
C ASP A 14 1.71 7.62 -29.93
N ALA A 15 1.35 8.76 -29.32
CA ALA A 15 0.58 8.80 -28.10
C ALA A 15 -0.82 8.19 -28.25
N SER A 16 -1.36 8.03 -29.46
CA SER A 16 -2.64 7.39 -29.73
C SER A 16 -2.59 5.85 -29.80
N ASP A 17 -1.41 5.25 -29.67
CA ASP A 17 -1.25 3.79 -29.71
C ASP A 17 -2.08 3.10 -28.60
N ALA A 18 -2.88 2.11 -28.96
CA ALA A 18 -3.79 1.41 -28.05
C ALA A 18 -3.06 0.70 -26.89
N ARG A 19 -1.78 0.34 -27.05
CA ARG A 19 -0.96 -0.26 -25.98
C ARG A 19 -0.72 0.69 -24.82
N LEU A 20 -0.89 2.01 -25.04
CA LEU A 20 -0.75 3.06 -24.03
C LEU A 20 -2.06 3.41 -23.32
N ASP A 21 -3.19 2.81 -23.67
CA ASP A 21 -4.52 3.17 -23.12
C ASP A 21 -4.57 3.11 -21.59
N GLY A 22 -3.94 2.12 -20.97
CA GLY A 22 -3.87 1.98 -19.53
C GLY A 22 -3.08 3.09 -18.81
N TYR A 23 -2.34 3.91 -19.55
CA TYR A 23 -1.55 5.02 -19.02
C TYR A 23 -2.18 6.40 -19.26
N ARG A 24 -3.30 6.46 -20.04
CA ARG A 24 -3.92 7.73 -20.45
C ARG A 24 -4.81 8.30 -19.38
N ASP A 25 -4.62 9.61 -19.05
CA ASP A 25 -5.50 10.47 -18.24
C ASP A 25 -6.22 9.76 -17.09
N VAL A 26 -5.58 8.74 -16.50
CA VAL A 26 -6.28 7.85 -15.61
C VAL A 26 -6.32 8.43 -14.22
N LYS A 27 -7.52 8.74 -13.77
CA LYS A 27 -7.78 8.95 -12.35
C LYS A 27 -7.65 7.61 -11.64
N ASP A 28 -6.95 7.58 -10.52
CA ASP A 28 -6.69 6.36 -9.74
C ASP A 28 -7.96 5.53 -9.47
N ARG A 29 -9.11 6.19 -9.22
CA ARG A 29 -10.41 5.54 -9.03
C ARG A 29 -10.87 4.73 -10.25
N ASP A 30 -10.56 5.20 -11.44
CA ASP A 30 -11.02 4.57 -12.67
C ASP A 30 -10.19 3.32 -12.99
N LEU A 31 -8.90 3.30 -12.68
CA LEU A 31 -8.05 2.14 -12.85
C LEU A 31 -8.40 1.00 -11.90
N VAL A 32 -8.48 1.29 -10.62
CA VAL A 32 -8.79 0.28 -9.59
C VAL A 32 -10.22 -0.25 -9.76
N GLY A 33 -11.17 0.64 -10.11
CA GLY A 33 -12.58 0.27 -10.21
C GLY A 33 -12.96 -0.51 -11.47
N ARG A 34 -12.27 -0.31 -12.62
CA ARG A 34 -12.64 -0.97 -13.89
C ARG A 34 -11.97 -2.31 -14.09
N ASP A 35 -10.65 -2.38 -13.85
CA ASP A 35 -9.84 -3.53 -14.25
C ASP A 35 -9.01 -4.11 -13.11
N GLY A 36 -9.12 -3.59 -11.89
CA GLY A 36 -8.26 -3.96 -10.76
C GLY A 36 -6.79 -3.64 -11.02
N LEU A 37 -6.52 -2.64 -11.87
CA LEU A 37 -5.18 -2.18 -12.21
C LEU A 37 -4.79 -1.01 -11.31
N PHE A 38 -3.50 -0.84 -11.11
CA PHE A 38 -2.93 0.35 -10.49
C PHE A 38 -1.74 0.85 -11.30
N MET A 39 -1.41 2.14 -11.12
CA MET A 39 -0.24 2.76 -11.74
C MET A 39 0.84 3.03 -10.70
N ALA A 40 2.02 2.47 -10.92
CA ALA A 40 3.22 2.74 -10.15
C ALA A 40 4.09 3.79 -10.87
N GLU A 41 4.69 4.72 -10.11
CA GLU A 41 5.53 5.81 -10.63
C GLU A 41 6.85 5.90 -9.87
N GLY A 42 7.95 5.94 -10.62
CA GLY A 42 9.30 6.16 -10.12
C GLY A 42 10.14 4.90 -9.99
N LYS A 43 11.46 5.02 -10.28
CA LYS A 43 12.41 3.91 -10.38
C LYS A 43 12.33 2.92 -9.22
N VAL A 44 12.55 3.40 -7.99
CA VAL A 44 12.55 2.55 -6.79
C VAL A 44 11.21 1.84 -6.56
N VAL A 45 10.10 2.52 -6.90
CA VAL A 45 8.74 1.95 -6.78
C VAL A 45 8.55 0.83 -7.78
N LEU A 46 9.00 1.01 -9.03
CA LEU A 46 8.91 -0.02 -10.07
C LEU A 46 9.76 -1.26 -9.71
N GLU A 47 11.02 -1.06 -9.29
CA GLU A 47 11.90 -2.15 -8.89
C GLU A 47 11.31 -2.97 -7.71
N ARG A 48 10.62 -2.29 -6.77
CA ARG A 48 9.87 -2.98 -5.71
C ARG A 48 8.64 -3.70 -6.20
N LEU A 49 7.94 -3.16 -7.21
CA LEU A 49 6.82 -3.83 -7.85
C LEU A 49 7.30 -5.10 -8.57
N PHE A 50 8.39 -5.04 -9.33
CA PHE A 50 8.95 -6.19 -10.06
C PHE A 50 9.34 -7.34 -9.11
N ALA A 51 9.87 -7.01 -7.94
CA ALA A 51 10.23 -7.98 -6.91
C ALA A 51 9.07 -8.39 -5.99
N SER A 52 7.82 -7.91 -6.25
CA SER A 52 6.68 -8.18 -5.38
C SER A 52 6.14 -9.59 -5.57
N GLY A 53 5.89 -10.29 -4.45
CA GLY A 53 5.08 -11.52 -4.45
C GLY A 53 3.58 -11.28 -4.30
N LEU A 54 3.14 -10.00 -4.18
CA LEU A 54 1.73 -9.60 -3.99
C LEU A 54 1.10 -8.99 -5.23
N CYS A 55 1.93 -8.61 -6.21
CA CYS A 55 1.48 -7.91 -7.40
C CYS A 55 2.10 -8.54 -8.65
N ARG A 56 1.34 -8.52 -9.73
CA ARG A 56 1.84 -8.85 -11.07
C ARG A 56 2.01 -7.56 -11.86
N THR A 57 3.19 -7.34 -12.41
CA THR A 57 3.43 -6.26 -13.39
C THR A 57 2.75 -6.66 -14.70
N VAL A 58 2.00 -5.72 -15.29
CA VAL A 58 1.27 -5.92 -16.55
C VAL A 58 2.07 -5.35 -17.72
N SER A 59 2.62 -4.15 -17.55
CA SER A 59 3.51 -3.50 -18.52
C SER A 59 4.35 -2.42 -17.85
N VAL A 60 5.42 -2.01 -18.52
CA VAL A 60 6.29 -0.90 -18.11
C VAL A 60 6.30 0.14 -19.22
N LEU A 61 6.28 1.43 -18.86
CA LEU A 61 6.41 2.56 -19.77
C LEU A 61 7.57 3.46 -19.31
N THR A 62 8.54 3.70 -20.19
CA THR A 62 9.72 4.52 -19.87
C THR A 62 10.25 5.23 -21.11
N THR A 63 11.27 6.07 -20.95
CA THR A 63 11.99 6.67 -22.08
C THR A 63 13.31 5.94 -22.34
N ALA A 64 13.84 6.00 -23.55
CA ALA A 64 15.11 5.36 -23.90
C ALA A 64 16.25 5.76 -22.95
N LYS A 65 16.35 7.04 -22.61
CA LYS A 65 17.36 7.57 -21.66
C LYS A 65 17.30 6.93 -20.28
N ARG A 66 16.13 6.44 -19.86
CA ARG A 66 15.90 5.94 -18.50
C ARG A 66 15.88 4.41 -18.42
N LEU A 67 15.73 3.74 -19.55
CA LEU A 67 15.68 2.29 -19.63
C LEU A 67 16.93 1.64 -19.06
N ASP A 68 18.12 2.14 -19.45
CA ASP A 68 19.41 1.58 -19.01
C ASP A 68 19.63 1.69 -17.48
N ALA A 69 18.97 2.65 -16.84
CA ALA A 69 19.08 2.85 -15.41
C ALA A 69 18.08 2.03 -14.60
N LEU A 70 17.11 1.34 -15.23
CA LEU A 70 16.08 0.55 -14.57
C LEU A 70 16.53 -0.91 -14.44
N ASP A 71 16.58 -1.40 -13.19
CA ASP A 71 16.85 -2.81 -12.98
C ASP A 71 15.62 -3.66 -13.32
N LEU A 72 15.71 -4.40 -14.40
CA LEU A 72 14.68 -5.29 -14.92
C LEU A 72 14.88 -6.76 -14.50
N SER A 73 15.88 -7.07 -13.67
CA SER A 73 16.24 -8.45 -13.32
C SER A 73 15.11 -9.24 -12.67
N ALA A 74 14.25 -8.57 -11.89
CA ALA A 74 13.10 -9.17 -11.22
C ALA A 74 11.79 -9.09 -12.04
N LEU A 75 11.81 -8.43 -13.21
CA LEU A 75 10.63 -8.34 -14.07
C LEU A 75 10.46 -9.63 -14.87
N GLY A 76 9.23 -10.16 -14.97
CA GLY A 76 8.93 -11.34 -15.79
C GLY A 76 9.29 -11.12 -17.26
N ASP A 77 9.79 -12.16 -17.93
CA ASP A 77 10.20 -12.07 -19.35
C ASP A 77 9.01 -11.89 -20.31
N ASP A 78 7.81 -12.20 -19.85
CA ASP A 78 6.53 -12.02 -20.56
C ASP A 78 5.94 -10.60 -20.46
N VAL A 79 6.57 -9.71 -19.67
CA VAL A 79 6.07 -8.35 -19.44
C VAL A 79 6.65 -7.39 -20.46
N PRO A 80 5.81 -6.74 -21.29
CA PRO A 80 6.27 -5.78 -22.29
C PRO A 80 6.82 -4.51 -21.65
N VAL A 81 7.90 -3.98 -22.23
CA VAL A 81 8.49 -2.70 -21.87
C VAL A 81 8.32 -1.74 -23.03
N TYR A 82 7.46 -0.75 -22.87
CA TYR A 82 7.22 0.30 -23.87
C TYR A 82 8.21 1.43 -23.67
N VAL A 83 8.88 1.81 -24.75
CA VAL A 83 9.83 2.91 -24.78
C VAL A 83 9.28 4.01 -25.68
N VAL A 84 9.10 5.20 -25.11
CA VAL A 84 8.50 6.34 -25.80
C VAL A 84 9.39 7.59 -25.70
N PRO A 85 9.27 8.55 -26.64
CA PRO A 85 9.77 9.91 -26.45
C PRO A 85 9.11 10.59 -25.23
N GLN A 86 9.79 11.57 -24.63
CA GLN A 86 9.26 12.27 -23.45
C GLN A 86 7.93 12.98 -23.75
N GLU A 87 7.79 13.58 -24.93
CA GLU A 87 6.56 14.24 -25.37
C GLU A 87 5.38 13.25 -25.49
N VAL A 88 5.63 12.03 -25.95
CA VAL A 88 4.60 10.95 -26.01
C VAL A 88 4.23 10.51 -24.59
N MET A 89 5.20 10.39 -23.68
CA MET A 89 4.92 10.06 -22.29
C MET A 89 4.03 11.10 -21.61
N ASP A 90 4.37 12.39 -21.76
CA ASP A 90 3.63 13.49 -21.14
C ASP A 90 2.21 13.61 -21.74
N ALA A 91 2.08 13.46 -23.07
CA ALA A 91 0.80 13.45 -23.75
C ALA A 91 -0.08 12.26 -23.32
N THR A 92 0.50 11.08 -23.13
CA THR A 92 -0.21 9.88 -22.68
C THR A 92 -0.69 10.03 -21.24
N ALA A 93 0.15 10.52 -20.34
CA ALA A 93 -0.20 10.68 -18.94
C ALA A 93 -1.15 11.86 -18.66
N GLY A 94 -1.29 12.81 -19.62
CA GLY A 94 -2.06 14.05 -19.44
C GLY A 94 -1.40 15.11 -18.56
N PHE A 95 -0.13 14.90 -18.16
CA PHE A 95 0.69 15.84 -17.37
C PHE A 95 2.18 15.52 -17.51
N ALA A 96 3.05 16.47 -17.19
CA ALA A 96 4.50 16.28 -17.26
C ALA A 96 5.01 15.21 -16.29
N ILE A 97 5.56 14.12 -16.82
CA ILE A 97 6.15 13.02 -16.05
C ILE A 97 7.64 13.25 -15.83
N HIS A 98 7.99 13.96 -14.77
CA HIS A 98 9.39 14.31 -14.48
C HIS A 98 10.27 13.08 -14.18
N ARG A 99 9.72 12.01 -13.62
CA ARG A 99 10.48 10.81 -13.24
C ARG A 99 10.69 9.84 -14.39
N GLY A 100 9.78 9.81 -15.37
CA GLY A 100 9.88 9.03 -16.61
C GLY A 100 9.90 7.50 -16.41
N TYR A 101 9.32 7.00 -15.33
CA TYR A 101 9.15 5.58 -15.04
C TYR A 101 7.73 5.33 -14.59
N LEU A 102 6.96 4.62 -15.39
CA LEU A 102 5.60 4.18 -15.08
C LEU A 102 5.47 2.65 -15.26
N ALA A 103 4.61 2.03 -14.49
CA ALA A 103 4.22 0.64 -14.70
C ALA A 103 2.76 0.45 -14.33
N LEU A 104 2.08 -0.38 -15.08
CA LEU A 104 0.77 -0.93 -14.70
C LEU A 104 0.98 -2.22 -13.94
N GLY A 105 0.22 -2.40 -12.86
CA GLY A 105 0.25 -3.61 -12.06
C GLY A 105 -1.16 -4.04 -11.66
N ARG A 106 -1.27 -5.31 -11.26
CA ARG A 106 -2.49 -5.90 -10.70
C ARG A 106 -2.17 -6.49 -9.34
N TYR A 107 -3.02 -6.20 -8.36
CA TYR A 107 -2.89 -6.77 -7.03
C TYR A 107 -3.46 -8.21 -7.02
N ALA A 108 -2.66 -9.14 -6.55
CA ALA A 108 -3.00 -10.56 -6.49
C ALA A 108 -2.28 -11.22 -5.30
N PRO A 109 -2.73 -11.00 -4.07
CA PRO A 109 -2.09 -11.60 -2.90
C PRO A 109 -2.18 -13.13 -2.96
N PRO A 110 -1.10 -13.84 -2.62
CA PRO A 110 -1.03 -15.30 -2.78
C PRO A 110 -1.84 -16.07 -1.72
N ARG A 111 -2.36 -15.39 -0.70
CA ARG A 111 -3.13 -15.97 0.39
C ARG A 111 -4.45 -15.24 0.57
N SER A 112 -5.49 -15.98 0.94
CA SER A 112 -6.74 -15.41 1.40
C SER A 112 -6.59 -14.78 2.78
N LEU A 113 -7.54 -13.94 3.18
CA LEU A 113 -7.56 -13.36 4.52
C LEU A 113 -7.62 -14.47 5.59
N ASP A 114 -8.45 -15.49 5.40
CA ASP A 114 -8.60 -16.60 6.35
C ASP A 114 -7.30 -17.35 6.59
N GLU A 115 -6.50 -17.58 5.52
CA GLU A 115 -5.17 -18.21 5.65
C GLU A 115 -4.20 -17.35 6.44
N VAL A 116 -4.29 -16.01 6.31
CA VAL A 116 -3.48 -15.09 7.10
C VAL A 116 -3.94 -15.10 8.56
N LEU A 117 -5.25 -15.02 8.79
CA LEU A 117 -5.83 -15.00 10.15
C LEU A 117 -5.60 -16.31 10.92
N ALA A 118 -5.39 -17.44 10.24
CA ALA A 118 -5.13 -18.74 10.90
C ALA A 118 -3.71 -18.88 11.47
N ARG A 119 -2.79 -17.93 11.23
CA ARG A 119 -1.39 -18.03 11.67
C ARG A 119 -1.26 -17.96 13.20
N PRO A 120 -0.37 -18.78 13.83
CA PRO A 120 -0.21 -18.86 15.28
C PRO A 120 0.41 -17.61 15.90
N ARG A 121 1.16 -16.85 15.13
CA ARG A 121 1.69 -15.52 15.47
C ARG A 121 1.29 -14.56 14.39
N LEU A 122 0.73 -13.42 14.78
CA LEU A 122 0.13 -12.49 13.83
C LEU A 122 0.18 -11.07 14.37
N ARG A 123 0.70 -10.16 13.56
CA ARG A 123 0.70 -8.74 13.83
C ARG A 123 0.00 -8.03 12.69
N LEU A 124 -1.17 -7.50 12.99
CA LEU A 124 -2.01 -6.80 12.02
C LEU A 124 -2.02 -5.29 12.29
N MET A 125 -2.30 -4.55 11.24
CA MET A 125 -2.71 -3.15 11.30
C MET A 125 -4.14 -3.06 10.78
N GLY A 126 -5.05 -2.50 11.58
CA GLY A 126 -6.42 -2.18 11.16
C GLY A 126 -6.56 -0.68 10.93
N LEU A 127 -7.12 -0.31 9.79
CA LEU A 127 -7.32 1.08 9.38
C LEU A 127 -8.81 1.36 9.21
N SER A 128 -9.32 2.36 9.92
CA SER A 128 -10.72 2.77 9.85
C SER A 128 -10.83 4.21 9.38
N ALA A 129 -11.57 4.43 8.29
CA ALA A 129 -11.86 5.72 7.69
C ALA A 129 -10.61 6.56 7.32
N ILE A 130 -9.52 5.92 6.94
CA ILE A 130 -8.32 6.61 6.46
C ILE A 130 -8.55 7.11 5.03
N ALA A 131 -9.14 8.29 4.90
CA ALA A 131 -9.49 8.90 3.60
C ALA A 131 -8.30 9.66 2.95
N ASN A 132 -7.34 10.13 3.76
CA ASN A 132 -6.18 10.86 3.27
C ASN A 132 -5.14 9.91 2.68
N VAL A 133 -4.85 10.10 1.38
CA VAL A 133 -3.95 9.24 0.60
C VAL A 133 -2.49 9.31 1.09
N ASP A 134 -2.04 10.45 1.62
CA ASP A 134 -0.70 10.59 2.19
C ASP A 134 -0.58 9.77 3.49
N ASN A 135 -1.60 9.77 4.33
CA ASN A 135 -1.65 8.96 5.53
C ASN A 135 -1.70 7.47 5.21
N MET A 136 -2.52 7.07 4.24
CA MET A 136 -2.55 5.69 3.74
C MET A 136 -1.15 5.25 3.30
N GLY A 137 -0.49 6.05 2.46
CA GLY A 137 0.86 5.76 2.00
C GLY A 137 1.88 5.68 3.14
N GLY A 138 1.80 6.59 4.13
CA GLY A 138 2.66 6.59 5.32
C GLY A 138 2.46 5.36 6.19
N LEU A 139 1.21 4.96 6.44
CA LEU A 139 0.86 3.76 7.22
C LEU A 139 1.34 2.48 6.50
N MET A 140 1.13 2.35 5.19
CA MET A 140 1.63 1.22 4.40
C MET A 140 3.16 1.15 4.40
N ARG A 141 3.84 2.29 4.39
CA ARG A 141 5.31 2.35 4.53
C ARG A 141 5.77 1.86 5.89
N ASN A 142 5.12 2.29 6.97
CA ASN A 142 5.41 1.84 8.33
C ASN A 142 5.12 0.34 8.50
N ALA A 143 3.99 -0.14 7.99
CA ALA A 143 3.66 -1.57 7.99
C ALA A 143 4.75 -2.41 7.33
N ALA A 144 5.24 -1.98 6.16
CA ALA A 144 6.34 -2.66 5.46
C ALA A 144 7.68 -2.58 6.21
N ALA A 145 7.98 -1.44 6.84
CA ALA A 145 9.23 -1.23 7.56
C ALA A 145 9.33 -2.06 8.85
N PHE A 146 8.21 -2.25 9.53
CA PHE A 146 8.15 -2.94 10.81
C PHE A 146 7.62 -4.38 10.73
N GLY A 147 7.43 -4.93 9.54
CA GLY A 147 7.08 -6.33 9.35
C GLY A 147 5.68 -6.69 9.85
N VAL A 148 4.70 -5.84 9.56
CA VAL A 148 3.28 -6.15 9.75
C VAL A 148 2.90 -7.30 8.80
N ASP A 149 2.19 -8.29 9.30
CA ASP A 149 1.82 -9.48 8.53
C ASP A 149 0.72 -9.22 7.50
N ALA A 150 -0.24 -8.33 7.83
CA ALA A 150 -1.26 -7.83 6.92
C ALA A 150 -1.90 -6.53 7.43
N VAL A 151 -2.50 -5.76 6.51
CA VAL A 151 -3.29 -4.57 6.80
C VAL A 151 -4.75 -4.85 6.47
N LEU A 152 -5.66 -4.56 7.41
CA LEU A 152 -7.11 -4.61 7.21
C LEU A 152 -7.63 -3.19 7.01
N LEU A 153 -8.44 -2.98 5.98
CA LEU A 153 -9.01 -1.70 5.60
C LEU A 153 -10.53 -1.79 5.68
N ASP A 154 -11.19 -0.89 6.38
CA ASP A 154 -12.64 -0.78 6.29
C ASP A 154 -13.12 -0.15 4.97
N GLY A 155 -14.44 -0.09 4.79
CA GLY A 155 -15.07 0.44 3.58
C GLY A 155 -14.82 1.93 3.33
N ASP A 156 -14.55 2.69 4.39
CA ASP A 156 -14.37 4.16 4.34
C ASP A 156 -12.91 4.57 4.08
N CYS A 157 -11.98 3.63 4.07
CA CYS A 157 -10.59 3.88 3.71
C CYS A 157 -10.45 4.16 2.22
N CYS A 158 -9.59 5.12 1.85
CA CYS A 158 -9.12 5.25 0.47
C CYS A 158 -8.34 3.99 0.04
N ASP A 159 -8.14 3.83 -1.26
CA ASP A 159 -7.41 2.67 -1.75
C ASP A 159 -5.90 2.83 -1.55
N ALA A 160 -5.26 1.80 -0.98
CA ALA A 160 -3.81 1.75 -0.78
C ALA A 160 -3.03 1.71 -2.11
N LEU A 161 -3.70 1.34 -3.21
CA LEU A 161 -3.12 1.27 -4.55
C LEU A 161 -3.34 2.55 -5.38
N TYR A 162 -3.88 3.63 -4.80
CA TYR A 162 -3.85 4.92 -5.48
C TYR A 162 -2.40 5.35 -5.71
N ARG A 163 -2.12 5.86 -6.91
CA ARG A 163 -0.77 6.26 -7.36
C ARG A 163 0.00 7.08 -6.31
N LYS A 164 -0.68 8.03 -5.67
CA LYS A 164 -0.08 8.86 -4.62
C LYS A 164 0.27 8.04 -3.36
N ALA A 165 -0.60 7.12 -2.92
CA ALA A 165 -0.33 6.23 -1.78
C ALA A 165 0.85 5.30 -2.07
N ILE A 166 0.89 4.68 -3.25
CA ILE A 166 2.03 3.88 -3.72
C ILE A 166 3.33 4.68 -3.66
N ARG A 167 3.32 5.91 -4.15
CA ARG A 167 4.49 6.79 -4.16
C ARG A 167 4.94 7.19 -2.75
N VAL A 168 4.02 7.58 -1.87
CA VAL A 168 4.31 7.96 -0.47
C VAL A 168 4.81 6.76 0.32
N SER A 169 4.24 5.59 0.10
CA SER A 169 4.74 4.35 0.71
C SER A 169 6.10 3.91 0.17
N VAL A 170 6.60 4.57 -0.90
CA VAL A 170 7.79 4.17 -1.65
C VAL A 170 7.70 2.70 -2.09
N GLY A 171 6.49 2.25 -2.48
CA GLY A 171 6.21 0.85 -2.83
C GLY A 171 6.13 -0.11 -1.64
N GLY A 172 6.00 0.39 -0.42
CA GLY A 172 5.77 -0.44 0.78
C GLY A 172 4.49 -1.27 0.66
N VAL A 173 3.46 -0.74 -0.02
CA VAL A 173 2.22 -1.44 -0.33
C VAL A 173 2.41 -2.76 -1.10
N PHE A 174 3.51 -2.92 -1.82
CA PHE A 174 3.85 -4.16 -2.56
C PHE A 174 4.53 -5.22 -1.69
N LYS A 175 4.77 -4.93 -0.41
CA LYS A 175 5.42 -5.86 0.53
C LYS A 175 4.48 -6.41 1.59
N VAL A 176 3.40 -5.70 1.91
CA VAL A 176 2.45 -6.08 2.97
C VAL A 176 1.09 -6.35 2.34
N PRO A 177 0.54 -7.58 2.47
CA PRO A 177 -0.79 -7.87 1.99
C PRO A 177 -1.83 -7.01 2.72
N HIS A 178 -2.83 -6.54 1.98
CA HIS A 178 -3.92 -5.77 2.54
C HIS A 178 -5.26 -6.29 2.04
N TYR A 179 -6.26 -6.22 2.89
CA TYR A 179 -7.59 -6.77 2.64
C TYR A 179 -8.65 -5.77 3.08
N ARG A 180 -9.72 -5.63 2.27
CA ARG A 180 -10.90 -4.89 2.68
C ARG A 180 -11.80 -5.79 3.50
N VAL A 181 -12.36 -5.25 4.58
CA VAL A 181 -13.30 -5.92 5.46
C VAL A 181 -14.44 -4.97 5.81
N ASP A 182 -15.65 -5.50 5.95
CA ASP A 182 -16.82 -4.69 6.29
C ASP A 182 -16.90 -4.40 7.81
N ASP A 183 -16.36 -5.31 8.63
CA ASP A 183 -16.35 -5.21 10.09
C ASP A 183 -14.99 -5.62 10.66
N LEU A 184 -14.17 -4.63 10.99
CA LEU A 184 -12.84 -4.85 11.59
C LEU A 184 -12.92 -5.60 12.91
N VAL A 185 -13.85 -5.22 13.79
CA VAL A 185 -13.97 -5.78 15.13
C VAL A 185 -14.48 -7.22 15.06
N GLY A 186 -15.53 -7.46 14.27
CA GLY A 186 -16.08 -8.79 14.09
C GLY A 186 -15.09 -9.78 13.49
N VAL A 187 -14.31 -9.35 12.48
CA VAL A 187 -13.25 -10.18 11.86
C VAL A 187 -12.15 -10.53 12.89
N LEU A 188 -11.68 -9.55 13.65
CA LEU A 188 -10.62 -9.77 14.65
C LEU A 188 -11.11 -10.64 15.81
N GLY A 189 -12.31 -10.35 16.34
CA GLY A 189 -12.93 -11.11 17.43
C GLY A 189 -13.23 -12.56 17.04
N GLY A 190 -13.81 -12.77 15.83
CA GLY A 190 -14.09 -14.11 15.30
C GLY A 190 -12.82 -14.95 15.10
N ALA A 191 -11.69 -14.30 14.81
CA ALA A 191 -10.39 -14.97 14.68
C ALA A 191 -9.63 -15.10 16.01
N GLY A 192 -10.13 -14.59 17.14
CA GLY A 192 -9.47 -14.60 18.45
C GLY A 192 -8.18 -13.78 18.46
N ILE A 193 -8.18 -12.61 17.82
CA ILE A 193 -7.05 -11.69 17.74
C ILE A 193 -7.28 -10.54 18.73
N ALA A 194 -6.31 -10.27 19.61
CA ALA A 194 -6.38 -9.16 20.54
C ALA A 194 -6.26 -7.82 19.78
N ALA A 195 -7.29 -6.98 19.90
CA ALA A 195 -7.36 -5.69 19.24
C ALA A 195 -7.02 -4.54 20.20
N TYR A 196 -6.14 -3.66 19.75
CA TYR A 196 -5.64 -2.49 20.47
C TYR A 196 -6.00 -1.23 19.68
N ALA A 197 -6.93 -0.43 20.19
CA ALA A 197 -7.45 0.77 19.55
C ALA A 197 -6.67 2.01 19.98
N LEU A 198 -6.02 2.69 19.04
CA LEU A 198 -5.23 3.90 19.32
C LEU A 198 -6.16 5.10 19.50
N SER A 199 -6.13 5.69 20.70
CA SER A 199 -6.91 6.88 21.05
C SER A 199 -6.12 7.76 22.02
N PRO A 200 -6.18 9.11 21.89
CA PRO A 200 -5.59 10.01 22.90
C PRO A 200 -6.15 9.81 24.30
N ALA A 201 -7.41 9.37 24.42
CA ALA A 201 -8.09 9.07 25.67
C ALA A 201 -7.93 7.60 26.12
N GLY A 202 -7.02 6.83 25.52
CA GLY A 202 -6.85 5.41 25.79
C GLY A 202 -6.53 5.13 27.28
N GLU A 203 -7.02 4.00 27.78
CA GLU A 203 -6.85 3.61 29.19
C GLU A 203 -5.42 3.13 29.48
N VAL A 204 -4.82 2.39 28.54
CA VAL A 204 -3.49 1.81 28.68
C VAL A 204 -2.45 2.68 27.97
N THR A 205 -1.33 2.99 28.62
CA THR A 205 -0.23 3.66 27.94
C THR A 205 0.50 2.69 27.01
N LEU A 206 1.01 3.20 25.89
CA LEU A 206 1.78 2.39 24.95
C LEU A 206 2.98 1.70 25.64
N ASP A 207 3.66 2.38 26.56
CA ASP A 207 4.81 1.84 27.28
C ASP A 207 4.46 0.68 28.23
N ALA A 208 3.25 0.70 28.79
CA ALA A 208 2.76 -0.37 29.66
C ALA A 208 2.19 -1.56 28.88
N LEU A 209 1.86 -1.37 27.59
CA LEU A 209 1.23 -2.40 26.79
C LEU A 209 2.16 -3.60 26.56
N ARG A 210 1.62 -4.80 26.74
CA ARG A 210 2.26 -6.08 26.38
C ARG A 210 1.33 -6.80 25.42
N PRO A 211 1.56 -6.69 24.11
CA PRO A 211 0.64 -7.22 23.11
C PRO A 211 0.65 -8.74 23.09
N ALA A 212 -0.50 -9.33 22.80
CA ALA A 212 -0.64 -10.76 22.57
C ALA A 212 0.14 -11.20 21.32
N ALA A 213 0.48 -12.50 21.25
CA ALA A 213 1.18 -13.07 20.10
C ALA A 213 0.38 -12.95 18.78
N ARG A 214 -0.95 -12.85 18.91
CA ARG A 214 -1.88 -12.53 17.81
C ARG A 214 -2.57 -11.22 18.16
N SER A 215 -2.14 -10.16 17.50
CA SER A 215 -2.53 -8.78 17.82
C SER A 215 -2.82 -7.95 16.59
N ALA A 216 -3.73 -6.99 16.73
CA ALA A 216 -4.04 -5.97 15.76
C ALA A 216 -4.00 -4.59 16.41
N PHE A 217 -3.36 -3.63 15.77
CA PHE A 217 -3.34 -2.22 16.17
C PHE A 217 -4.24 -1.43 15.24
N LEU A 218 -5.27 -0.78 15.80
CA LEU A 218 -6.30 -0.08 15.05
C LEU A 218 -6.05 1.43 15.06
N PHE A 219 -6.12 2.03 13.89
CA PHE A 219 -5.90 3.46 13.66
C PHE A 219 -7.12 4.07 12.96
N GLY A 220 -7.60 5.18 13.47
CA GLY A 220 -8.76 5.90 12.96
C GLY A 220 -8.42 7.10 12.10
N ALA A 221 -9.46 7.75 11.55
CA ALA A 221 -9.38 8.96 10.76
C ALA A 221 -8.76 10.13 11.53
N GLU A 222 -8.20 11.09 10.78
CA GLU A 222 -7.81 12.40 11.35
C GLU A 222 -9.06 13.17 11.82
N GLY A 223 -8.98 13.73 13.00
CA GLY A 223 -10.06 14.47 13.67
C GLY A 223 -10.95 13.54 14.51
N PRO A 224 -11.90 12.80 13.95
CA PRO A 224 -12.82 11.98 14.74
C PRO A 224 -12.16 10.76 15.40
N GLY A 225 -11.04 10.26 14.88
CA GLY A 225 -10.40 9.07 15.40
C GLY A 225 -11.13 7.77 15.02
N LEU A 226 -11.10 6.79 15.93
CA LEU A 226 -11.85 5.54 15.82
C LEU A 226 -13.27 5.74 16.34
N ALA A 227 -14.25 5.10 15.73
CA ALA A 227 -15.63 5.13 16.17
C ALA A 227 -15.82 4.46 17.54
N ASP A 228 -16.82 4.91 18.32
CA ASP A 228 -17.06 4.46 19.69
C ASP A 228 -17.20 2.93 19.80
N HIS A 229 -17.92 2.30 18.89
CA HIS A 229 -18.10 0.85 18.88
C HIS A 229 -16.78 0.07 18.73
N ILE A 230 -15.76 0.67 18.06
CA ILE A 230 -14.42 0.06 17.96
C ILE A 230 -13.66 0.25 19.26
N LEU A 231 -13.76 1.44 19.86
CA LEU A 231 -13.10 1.76 21.15
C LEU A 231 -13.65 0.88 22.28
N GLU A 232 -14.97 0.69 22.35
CA GLU A 232 -15.65 -0.13 23.34
C GLU A 232 -15.33 -1.64 23.22
N ALA A 233 -15.10 -2.12 22.00
CA ALA A 233 -14.80 -3.53 21.75
C ALA A 233 -13.32 -3.90 21.87
N CYS A 234 -12.42 -2.92 22.03
CA CYS A 234 -10.98 -3.11 22.01
C CYS A 234 -10.31 -2.58 23.29
N THR A 235 -9.11 -3.05 23.59
CA THR A 235 -8.26 -2.37 24.58
C THR A 235 -7.81 -1.02 24.02
N SER A 236 -8.24 0.08 24.64
CA SER A 236 -7.84 1.42 24.20
C SER A 236 -6.45 1.79 24.68
N VAL A 237 -5.61 2.28 23.75
CA VAL A 237 -4.19 2.57 23.99
C VAL A 237 -3.87 4.02 23.64
N ARG A 238 -3.16 4.72 24.53
CA ARG A 238 -2.69 6.08 24.29
C ARG A 238 -1.16 6.17 24.24
N ILE A 239 -0.68 7.17 23.53
CA ILE A 239 0.67 7.67 23.63
C ILE A 239 0.63 8.91 24.50
N ASP A 240 1.39 8.93 25.59
CA ASP A 240 1.45 10.09 26.46
C ASP A 240 2.10 11.27 25.73
N MET A 241 1.39 12.40 25.70
CA MET A 241 1.81 13.63 25.04
C MET A 241 2.29 14.64 26.06
N HIS A 242 3.27 15.46 25.69
CA HIS A 242 3.78 16.52 26.54
C HIS A 242 3.06 17.86 26.29
N GLY A 243 2.91 18.67 27.34
CA GLY A 243 2.46 20.06 27.22
C GLY A 243 1.00 20.24 26.82
N GLY A 244 0.13 19.23 27.04
CA GLY A 244 -1.30 19.30 26.70
C GLY A 244 -1.58 19.21 25.18
N PHE A 245 -0.62 18.75 24.40
CA PHE A 245 -0.85 18.43 22.98
C PHE A 245 -1.77 17.21 22.87
N ASP A 246 -2.76 17.27 21.99
CA ASP A 246 -3.87 16.31 21.98
C ASP A 246 -3.67 15.12 21.03
N SER A 247 -2.94 15.29 19.92
CA SER A 247 -2.79 14.21 18.94
C SER A 247 -1.55 14.36 18.05
N LEU A 248 -1.18 13.28 17.36
CA LEU A 248 -0.18 13.22 16.30
C LEU A 248 -0.86 12.80 14.98
N ASN A 249 -0.24 13.16 13.86
CA ASN A 249 -0.62 12.59 12.57
C ASN A 249 -0.66 11.06 12.65
N VAL A 250 -1.67 10.44 12.05
CA VAL A 250 -1.94 9.00 12.17
C VAL A 250 -0.80 8.13 11.63
N ALA A 251 -0.11 8.54 10.55
CA ALA A 251 1.04 7.80 10.05
C ALA A 251 2.24 7.90 11.00
N THR A 252 2.44 9.03 11.65
CA THR A 252 3.45 9.21 12.72
C THR A 252 3.12 8.31 13.91
N THR A 253 1.87 8.32 14.37
CA THR A 253 1.37 7.43 15.43
C THR A 253 1.61 5.97 15.07
N GLY A 254 1.27 5.56 13.83
CA GLY A 254 1.52 4.21 13.33
C GLY A 254 3.00 3.81 13.38
N GLY A 255 3.90 4.72 13.02
CA GLY A 255 5.34 4.50 13.09
C GLY A 255 5.83 4.28 14.53
N ILE A 256 5.40 5.10 15.49
CA ILE A 256 5.76 5.00 16.91
C ILE A 256 5.25 3.68 17.50
N VAL A 257 3.96 3.37 17.29
CA VAL A 257 3.33 2.16 17.82
C VAL A 257 4.01 0.91 17.28
N LEU A 258 4.20 0.82 15.96
CA LEU A 258 4.82 -0.35 15.35
C LEU A 258 6.29 -0.51 15.76
N TYR A 259 7.06 0.58 15.86
CA TYR A 259 8.42 0.52 16.35
C TYR A 259 8.49 0.00 17.79
N HIS A 260 7.59 0.47 18.67
CA HIS A 260 7.53 0.02 20.07
C HIS A 260 7.14 -1.47 20.17
N MET A 261 6.21 -1.93 19.33
CA MET A 261 5.63 -3.28 19.37
C MET A 261 6.44 -4.34 18.59
N CYS A 262 7.41 -3.94 17.77
CA CYS A 262 8.21 -4.87 16.97
C CYS A 262 9.61 -5.16 17.55
N ARG A 263 9.87 -4.69 18.76
CA ARG A 263 11.10 -4.97 19.51
C ARG A 263 11.06 -6.28 20.32
#